data_d06c884e4e1be4efaf909a355899d7e3
#
_entry.id   d06c884e4e1be4efaf909a355899d7e3
#
_cell.length_a   1.000
_cell.length_b   1.000
_cell.length_c   1.000
_cell.angle_alpha   90.00
_cell.angle_beta   90.00
_cell.angle_gamma   90.00
#
_symmetry.space_group_name_H-M   'P 1'
#
loop_
_entity.id
_entity.type
_entity.pdbx_description
1 polymer ?
#
loop_
_entity_poly.entity_id
_entity_poly.type
_entity_poly.pdbx_seq_one_letter_code
_entity_poly.pdbx_strand_id
1 'polypeptide(L)'
;MRVAHLLVIAAALAGCADKPGKEEQEAAKNTFVCLLDGERLVIRFDMGMARMLMPNGDRVDLYQIPAASGVRFSNGNLELRGKGTDLTVVDNNTATQVPLAQCAPYNVPKQ
;
A
#
# COMPACT_ATOMS: atom_id res chain seq x y z
N MET A 1 42.15 -21.04 -33.10
CA MET A 1 41.70 -20.85 -33.05
C MET A 1 40.77 -20.29 -32.55
N ARG A 2 40.39 -20.03 -32.44
CA ARG A 2 39.60 -19.63 -32.28
C ARG A 2 38.98 -19.55 -31.28
N VAL A 3 38.51 -19.49 -30.90
CA VAL A 3 37.95 -19.61 -29.99
C VAL A 3 37.57 -18.62 -29.18
N ALA A 4 37.73 -18.16 -28.91
CA ALA A 4 37.60 -17.30 -28.10
C ALA A 4 36.38 -16.73 -28.01
N HIS A 5 35.79 -16.57 -28.06
CA HIS A 5 34.74 -16.02 -28.20
C HIS A 5 33.90 -16.17 -27.22
N LEU A 6 33.43 -16.22 -27.05
CA LEU A 6 32.60 -16.51 -26.29
C LEU A 6 32.44 -15.80 -25.21
N LEU A 7 32.40 -15.83 -24.55
CA LEU A 7 32.30 -15.33 -23.43
C LEU A 7 31.69 -14.15 -23.26
N VAL A 8 31.42 -13.57 -23.72
CA VAL A 8 30.96 -12.44 -23.65
C VAL A 8 29.71 -12.25 -23.09
N ILE A 9 28.97 -12.93 -23.26
CA ILE A 9 27.79 -12.92 -22.84
C ILE A 9 27.45 -12.55 -21.53
N ALA A 10 27.83 -12.92 -20.65
CA ALA A 10 27.43 -12.71 -19.34
C ALA A 10 27.01 -11.36 -18.93
N ALA A 11 27.44 -10.41 -19.40
CA ALA A 11 27.18 -9.15 -18.88
C ALA A 11 25.76 -8.70 -18.88
N ALA A 12 25.04 -9.19 -19.72
CA ALA A 12 23.77 -8.61 -19.91
C ALA A 12 22.85 -8.64 -18.76
N LEU A 13 23.08 -9.41 -17.81
CA LEU A 13 22.07 -9.53 -16.87
C LEU A 13 22.06 -8.63 -15.74
N ALA A 14 23.05 -8.02 -15.49
CA ALA A 14 23.16 -7.32 -14.30
C ALA A 14 22.18 -6.22 -14.05
N GLY A 15 21.85 -5.46 -14.85
CA GLY A 15 21.17 -4.26 -14.47
C GLY A 15 19.72 -4.36 -14.12
N CYS A 16 19.12 -5.45 -14.30
CA CYS A 16 17.69 -5.44 -14.25
C CYS A 16 17.09 -5.36 -12.88
N ALA A 17 17.81 -5.70 -11.89
CA ALA A 17 17.22 -5.81 -10.59
C ALA A 17 17.36 -4.60 -9.73
N ASP A 18 18.04 -3.60 -10.18
CA ASP A 18 18.38 -2.53 -9.28
C ASP A 18 17.32 -1.49 -9.07
N LYS A 19 16.35 -1.41 -9.89
CA LYS A 19 15.35 -0.36 -9.77
C LYS A 19 13.97 -0.94 -9.68
N PRO A 20 13.09 -0.33 -8.90
CA PRO A 20 11.69 -0.75 -8.88
C PRO A 20 11.08 -0.61 -10.28
N GLY A 21 10.22 -1.50 -10.64
CA GLY A 21 9.52 -1.42 -11.89
C GLY A 21 8.51 -0.29 -11.90
N LYS A 22 8.02 0.02 -13.08
CA LYS A 22 7.07 1.08 -13.21
C LYS A 22 5.79 0.78 -12.45
N GLU A 23 5.33 -0.44 -12.50
CA GLU A 23 4.14 -0.82 -11.78
C GLU A 23 4.30 -0.68 -10.28
N GLU A 24 5.46 -1.05 -9.78
CA GLU A 24 5.73 -0.92 -8.36
C GLU A 24 5.75 0.54 -7.94
N GLN A 25 6.32 1.41 -8.74
CA GLN A 25 6.33 2.82 -8.44
C GLN A 25 4.94 3.43 -8.49
N GLU A 26 4.14 3.01 -9.43
CA GLU A 26 2.77 3.50 -9.53
C GLU A 26 1.95 3.07 -8.32
N ALA A 27 2.11 1.83 -7.90
CA ALA A 27 1.41 1.36 -6.72
C ALA A 27 1.82 2.12 -5.47
N ALA A 28 3.10 2.45 -5.36
CA ALA A 28 3.59 3.17 -4.19
C ALA A 28 2.99 4.56 -4.07
N LYS A 29 2.63 5.19 -5.18
CA LYS A 29 2.05 6.53 -5.12
C LYS A 29 0.74 6.57 -4.37
N ASN A 30 0.02 5.47 -4.36
CA ASN A 30 -1.29 5.41 -3.73
C ASN A 30 -1.27 4.55 -2.47
N THR A 31 -0.10 4.31 -1.92
CA THR A 31 0.05 3.46 -0.76
C THR A 31 0.52 4.30 0.43
N PHE A 32 -0.09 4.08 1.57
CA PHE A 32 0.25 4.79 2.80
C PHE A 32 0.55 3.78 3.89
N VAL A 33 1.47 4.16 4.76
CA VAL A 33 1.76 3.37 5.95
C VAL A 33 1.34 4.19 7.15
N CYS A 34 0.53 3.59 7.99
CA CYS A 34 0.00 4.22 9.18
C CYS A 34 0.28 3.34 10.39
N LEU A 35 -0.02 3.84 11.57
CA LEU A 35 -0.01 3.03 12.78
C LEU A 35 -1.43 2.87 13.30
N LEU A 36 -1.82 1.64 13.56
CA LEU A 36 -3.09 1.30 14.18
C LEU A 36 -2.77 0.74 15.57
N ASP A 37 -3.08 1.51 16.59
CA ASP A 37 -2.72 1.16 17.97
C ASP A 37 -1.22 0.85 18.10
N GLY A 38 -0.41 1.65 17.40
CA GLY A 38 1.05 1.49 17.45
C GLY A 38 1.61 0.42 16.54
N GLU A 39 0.78 -0.30 15.80
CA GLU A 39 1.25 -1.33 14.89
C GLU A 39 1.08 -0.92 13.45
N ARG A 40 1.93 -1.45 12.59
CA ARG A 40 1.96 -1.03 11.19
C ARG A 40 0.74 -1.52 10.41
N LEU A 41 0.09 -0.59 9.73
CA LEU A 41 -1.03 -0.86 8.84
C LEU A 41 -0.69 -0.24 7.49
N VAL A 42 -0.85 -1.00 6.41
CA VAL A 42 -0.59 -0.49 5.07
C VAL A 42 -1.91 -0.37 4.32
N ILE A 43 -2.12 0.76 3.66
CA ILE A 43 -3.35 1.01 2.90
C ILE A 43 -2.96 1.36 1.48
N ARG A 44 -3.50 0.65 0.53
CA ARG A 44 -3.32 0.96 -0.88
C ARG A 44 -4.67 1.34 -1.47
N PHE A 45 -4.76 2.55 -2.02
CA PHE A 45 -5.98 3.01 -2.67
C PHE A 45 -5.89 2.70 -4.16
N ASP A 46 -6.93 2.09 -4.71
CA ASP A 46 -6.90 1.66 -6.08
C ASP A 46 -8.32 1.52 -6.63
N MET A 47 -8.66 2.36 -7.59
CA MET A 47 -9.92 2.22 -8.34
C MET A 47 -11.16 2.09 -7.45
N GLY A 48 -11.29 2.98 -6.50
CA GLY A 48 -12.48 2.98 -5.65
C GLY A 48 -12.42 1.97 -4.53
N MET A 49 -11.25 1.41 -4.27
CA MET A 49 -11.06 0.46 -3.17
C MET A 49 -9.95 0.94 -2.25
N ALA A 50 -10.03 0.53 -1.00
CA ALA A 50 -8.93 0.65 -0.07
C ALA A 50 -8.54 -0.77 0.33
N ARG A 51 -7.33 -1.17 -0.02
CA ARG A 51 -6.84 -2.49 0.31
C ARG A 51 -5.90 -2.35 1.49
N MET A 52 -6.29 -2.96 2.59
CA MET A 52 -5.51 -2.83 3.83
C MET A 52 -4.80 -4.11 4.16
N LEU A 53 -3.54 -3.97 4.56
CA LEU A 53 -2.80 -5.06 5.15
C LEU A 53 -2.74 -4.76 6.64
N MET A 54 -3.46 -5.54 7.41
CA MET A 54 -3.60 -5.33 8.84
C MET A 54 -2.34 -5.77 9.58
N PRO A 55 -2.12 -5.25 10.78
CA PRO A 55 -0.91 -5.63 11.53
C PRO A 55 -0.76 -7.13 11.76
N ASN A 56 -1.88 -7.86 11.84
CA ASN A 56 -1.81 -9.31 12.03
C ASN A 56 -1.61 -10.08 10.73
N GLY A 57 -1.45 -9.38 9.60
CA GLY A 57 -1.24 -10.01 8.31
C GLY A 57 -2.50 -10.22 7.48
N ASP A 58 -3.66 -9.94 8.04
CA ASP A 58 -4.91 -10.08 7.28
C ASP A 58 -5.01 -9.02 6.19
N ARG A 59 -5.58 -9.40 5.08
CA ARG A 59 -5.85 -8.45 3.99
C ARG A 59 -7.33 -8.17 3.99
N VAL A 60 -7.67 -6.87 3.99
CA VAL A 60 -9.05 -6.44 4.04
C VAL A 60 -9.30 -5.48 2.90
N ASP A 61 -10.29 -5.77 2.07
CA ASP A 61 -10.68 -4.90 0.98
C ASP A 61 -11.92 -4.12 1.37
N LEU A 62 -11.85 -2.82 1.21
CA LEU A 62 -12.99 -1.93 1.46
C LEU A 62 -13.34 -1.22 0.17
N TYR A 63 -14.61 -0.84 0.04
CA TYR A 63 -15.12 -0.24 -1.19
C TYR A 63 -15.62 1.16 -0.89
N GLN A 64 -15.35 2.07 -1.82
CA GLN A 64 -15.72 3.47 -1.63
C GLN A 64 -17.24 3.63 -1.58
N ILE A 65 -17.68 4.41 -0.61
CA ILE A 65 -19.09 4.74 -0.47
C ILE A 65 -19.22 6.27 -0.35
N PRO A 66 -20.43 6.81 -0.56
CA PRO A 66 -20.60 8.25 -0.51
C PRO A 66 -20.25 8.83 0.85
N ALA A 67 -19.67 10.01 0.83
CA ALA A 67 -19.29 10.73 2.04
C ALA A 67 -19.59 12.21 1.85
N ALA A 68 -19.99 12.86 2.91
CA ALA A 68 -20.27 14.30 2.84
C ALA A 68 -18.99 15.10 2.64
N SER A 69 -17.90 14.64 3.21
CA SER A 69 -16.61 15.23 2.97
C SER A 69 -15.55 14.16 3.23
N GLY A 70 -14.40 14.31 2.58
CA GLY A 70 -13.37 13.29 2.70
C GLY A 70 -13.75 12.02 1.98
N VAL A 71 -13.28 10.89 2.50
CA VAL A 71 -13.52 9.59 1.88
C VAL A 71 -14.07 8.62 2.89
N ARG A 72 -14.84 7.66 2.40
CA ARG A 72 -15.32 6.54 3.18
C ARG A 72 -15.22 5.27 2.34
N PHE A 73 -14.64 4.24 2.94
CA PHE A 73 -14.54 2.93 2.32
C PHE A 73 -15.07 1.91 3.33
N SER A 74 -15.84 0.95 2.88
CA SER A 74 -16.49 0.02 3.80
C SER A 74 -16.69 -1.34 3.14
N ASN A 75 -16.69 -2.38 3.95
CA ASN A 75 -17.13 -3.70 3.49
C ASN A 75 -18.29 -4.20 4.36
N GLY A 76 -18.90 -3.31 5.13
CA GLY A 76 -19.98 -3.66 6.04
C GLY A 76 -19.52 -3.96 7.46
N ASN A 77 -18.32 -4.50 7.62
CA ASN A 77 -17.78 -4.81 8.95
C ASN A 77 -16.76 -3.79 9.40
N LEU A 78 -15.87 -3.38 8.49
CA LEU A 78 -14.90 -2.35 8.78
C LEU A 78 -15.13 -1.18 7.85
N GLU A 79 -14.77 -0.02 8.32
CA GLU A 79 -14.86 1.18 7.53
C GLU A 79 -13.61 2.01 7.74
N LEU A 80 -13.10 2.59 6.67
CA LEU A 80 -12.01 3.54 6.73
C LEU A 80 -12.58 4.87 6.28
N ARG A 81 -12.44 5.90 7.11
CA ARG A 81 -12.93 7.21 6.74
C ARG A 81 -11.93 8.27 7.13
N GLY A 82 -12.00 9.39 6.46
CA GLY A 82 -11.11 10.48 6.80
C GLY A 82 -10.87 11.43 5.65
N LYS A 83 -9.85 12.24 5.81
CA LYS A 83 -9.51 13.25 4.84
C LYS A 83 -8.00 13.44 4.86
N GLY A 84 -7.37 13.32 3.70
CA GLY A 84 -5.91 13.41 3.64
C GLY A 84 -5.26 12.31 4.44
N THR A 85 -4.42 12.66 5.37
CA THR A 85 -3.77 11.69 6.25
C THR A 85 -4.47 11.53 7.59
N ASP A 86 -5.60 12.22 7.79
CA ASP A 86 -6.39 12.05 8.99
C ASP A 86 -7.39 10.94 8.76
N LEU A 87 -6.99 9.71 9.05
CA LEU A 87 -7.80 8.54 8.76
C LEU A 87 -8.19 7.83 10.05
N THR A 88 -9.36 7.22 10.04
CA THR A 88 -9.90 6.49 11.20
C THR A 88 -10.46 5.16 10.70
N VAL A 89 -10.15 4.09 11.43
CA VAL A 89 -10.74 2.78 11.18
C VAL A 89 -11.90 2.59 12.15
N VAL A 90 -13.05 2.22 11.61
CA VAL A 90 -14.25 2.00 12.40
C VAL A 90 -14.62 0.52 12.29
N ASP A 91 -14.78 -0.13 13.43
CA ASP A 91 -15.30 -1.50 13.47
C ASP A 91 -16.80 -1.39 13.72
N ASN A 92 -17.59 -1.70 12.71
CA ASN A 92 -19.04 -1.54 12.80
C ASN A 92 -19.69 -2.57 13.72
N ASN A 93 -19.00 -3.69 13.97
CA ASN A 93 -19.55 -4.71 14.84
C ASN A 93 -19.47 -4.31 16.30
N THR A 94 -18.46 -3.54 16.67
CA THR A 94 -18.27 -3.13 18.06
C THR A 94 -18.46 -1.63 18.25
N ALA A 95 -18.70 -0.89 17.17
CA ALA A 95 -18.80 0.56 17.18
C ALA A 95 -17.51 1.24 17.68
N THR A 96 -16.39 0.57 17.53
CA THR A 96 -15.10 1.11 17.97
C THR A 96 -14.49 1.95 16.86
N GLN A 97 -13.94 3.08 17.20
CA GLN A 97 -13.25 3.96 16.26
C GLN A 97 -11.83 4.16 16.72
N VAL A 98 -10.87 3.91 15.83
CA VAL A 98 -9.46 4.06 16.14
C VAL A 98 -8.82 5.00 15.13
N PRO A 99 -8.39 6.19 15.56
CA PRO A 99 -7.67 7.08 14.64
C PRO A 99 -6.32 6.47 14.30
N LEU A 100 -5.97 6.55 13.03
CA LEU A 100 -4.65 6.08 12.60
C LEU A 100 -3.63 7.17 12.86
N ALA A 101 -2.43 6.76 13.23
CA ALA A 101 -1.36 7.69 13.54
C ALA A 101 -0.26 7.62 12.50
N GLN A 102 0.44 8.72 12.36
CA GLN A 102 1.66 8.79 11.54
C GLN A 102 1.48 8.26 10.12
N CYS A 103 0.34 8.54 9.52
CA CYS A 103 0.13 8.15 8.14
C CYS A 103 1.05 8.91 7.22
N ALA A 104 1.77 8.21 6.39
CA ALA A 104 2.71 8.80 5.44
C ALA A 104 2.73 7.99 4.16
N PRO A 105 3.02 8.62 3.03
CA PRO A 105 3.15 7.86 1.79
C PRO A 105 4.25 6.82 1.90
N TYR A 106 4.00 5.67 1.30
CA TYR A 106 4.99 4.61 1.25
C TYR A 106 6.10 5.00 0.29
N ASN A 107 7.33 4.84 0.72
CA ASN A 107 8.49 5.11 -0.12
C ASN A 107 9.06 3.81 -0.62
N VAL A 108 9.17 3.70 -1.94
CA VAL A 108 9.80 2.54 -2.54
C VAL A 108 11.30 2.59 -2.22
N PRO A 109 11.87 1.53 -1.64
CA PRO A 109 13.29 1.55 -1.30
C PRO A 109 14.15 1.73 -2.53
N LYS A 110 15.19 2.51 -2.37
CA LYS A 110 16.17 2.66 -3.44
C LYS A 110 17.18 1.55 -3.38
N GLN A 111 17.63 1.13 -4.51
CA GLN A 111 18.58 0.06 -4.56
C GLN A 111 19.89 0.48 -5.17
#